data_4ca3a3bd995e234a09e3da7b3e128f3b
#
_entry.id   4ca3a3bd995e234a09e3da7b3e128f3b
#
_cell.length_a   1.000
_cell.length_b   1.000
_cell.length_c   1.000
_cell.angle_alpha   90.00
_cell.angle_beta   90.00
_cell.angle_gamma   90.00
#
_symmetry.space_group_name_H-M   'P 1'
#
loop_
_entity.id
_entity.type
_entity.pdbx_description
1 polymer ?
#
loop_
_entity_poly.entity_id
_entity_poly.type
_entity_poly.pdbx_seq_one_letter_code
_entity_poly.pdbx_strand_id
1 'polypeptide(L)'
;MGPQLIKYFKMKQKLGQPIRNDGPKWQIEAKKGTPTMGGTLILLALTVSVLLWTDIYNIYTWLILFITLSFGLIGFIDDYLKLKNYSFKGLSGKIKIIIQSIVAFIFCYLLIVFSEQSNTQLLFPIFKNLYLDLGYFWFIFGIFVIVGSSNSVNLTDGLDGLAIVPIMIVLATFSIISYLVGNAIYSDYLNITYISGVGEITIFCAAFIGAGLGFLWFN
;
A
#
# COMPACT_ATOMS: atom_id res chain seq x y z
N MET A 1 -18.51 -10.41 4.89
CA MET A 1 -17.19 -10.73 5.47
C MET A 1 -16.80 -9.79 6.62
N GLY A 2 -16.96 -8.45 6.50
CA GLY A 2 -16.56 -7.48 7.53
C GLY A 2 -17.06 -7.78 8.94
N PRO A 3 -18.39 -7.86 9.17
CA PRO A 3 -18.92 -8.09 10.53
C PRO A 3 -18.46 -9.40 11.18
N GLN A 4 -18.26 -10.45 10.37
CA GLN A 4 -17.81 -11.75 10.88
C GLN A 4 -16.35 -11.72 11.34
N LEU A 5 -15.47 -11.06 10.58
CA LEU A 5 -14.05 -10.87 10.91
C LEU A 5 -13.89 -9.96 12.13
N ILE A 6 -14.65 -8.86 12.20
CA ILE A 6 -14.67 -7.97 13.37
C ILE A 6 -15.10 -8.74 14.61
N LYS A 7 -16.16 -9.56 14.52
CA LYS A 7 -16.61 -10.42 15.63
C LYS A 7 -15.53 -11.42 16.06
N TYR A 8 -14.83 -12.03 15.11
CA TYR A 8 -13.74 -12.95 15.37
C TYR A 8 -12.56 -12.25 16.09
N PHE A 9 -12.15 -11.07 15.64
CA PHE A 9 -11.10 -10.30 16.28
C PHE A 9 -11.52 -9.83 17.69
N LYS A 10 -12.75 -9.36 17.87
CA LYS A 10 -13.28 -9.02 19.21
C LYS A 10 -13.24 -10.19 20.17
N MET A 11 -13.56 -11.40 19.72
CA MET A 11 -13.50 -12.60 20.57
C MET A 11 -12.07 -13.01 20.95
N LYS A 12 -11.10 -12.84 20.03
CA LYS A 12 -9.69 -13.18 20.29
C LYS A 12 -8.93 -12.11 21.08
N GLN A 13 -9.29 -10.85 20.91
CA GLN A 13 -8.61 -9.70 21.52
C GLN A 13 -9.40 -9.18 22.73
N LYS A 14 -9.62 -10.01 23.74
CA LYS A 14 -10.45 -9.72 24.93
C LYS A 14 -10.14 -8.39 25.65
N LEU A 15 -8.91 -7.88 25.54
CA LEU A 15 -8.44 -6.64 26.18
C LEU A 15 -8.33 -5.43 25.23
N GLY A 16 -8.64 -5.62 23.93
CA GLY A 16 -8.49 -4.56 22.94
C GLY A 16 -7.03 -4.14 22.69
N GLN A 17 -6.88 -3.05 21.97
CA GLN A 17 -5.58 -2.47 21.66
C GLN A 17 -4.98 -1.77 22.90
N PRO A 18 -3.68 -1.93 23.22
CA PRO A 18 -3.02 -1.05 24.17
C PRO A 18 -3.05 0.39 23.61
N ILE A 19 -3.74 1.30 24.32
CA ILE A 19 -3.96 2.69 23.89
C ILE A 19 -2.83 3.54 24.49
N ARG A 20 -2.19 4.39 23.67
CA ARG A 20 -1.21 5.37 24.16
C ARG A 20 -1.91 6.41 25.02
N ASN A 21 -1.29 6.76 26.15
CA ASN A 21 -1.83 7.75 27.09
C ASN A 21 -1.67 9.21 26.64
N ASP A 22 -0.91 9.42 25.55
CA ASP A 22 -0.54 10.75 25.01
C ASP A 22 -1.61 11.29 24.02
N GLY A 23 -2.65 10.50 23.69
CA GLY A 23 -3.72 10.89 22.80
C GLY A 23 -4.81 11.74 23.47
N PRO A 24 -5.69 12.38 22.68
CA PRO A 24 -6.85 13.09 23.20
C PRO A 24 -7.75 12.18 24.06
N LYS A 25 -8.21 12.66 25.21
CA LYS A 25 -9.01 11.85 26.16
C LYS A 25 -10.24 11.22 25.54
N TRP A 26 -10.96 11.96 24.69
CA TRP A 26 -12.16 11.45 23.97
C TRP A 26 -11.85 10.26 23.07
N GLN A 27 -10.66 10.21 22.45
CA GLN A 27 -10.24 9.12 21.58
C GLN A 27 -9.82 7.88 22.38
N ILE A 28 -9.23 8.08 23.56
CA ILE A 28 -8.88 6.99 24.48
C ILE A 28 -10.14 6.25 24.95
N GLU A 29 -11.20 7.00 25.25
CA GLU A 29 -12.49 6.43 25.68
C GLU A 29 -13.21 5.73 24.53
N ALA A 30 -13.25 6.34 23.33
CA ALA A 30 -13.91 5.78 22.15
C ALA A 30 -13.24 4.47 21.65
N LYS A 31 -11.92 4.34 21.79
CA LYS A 31 -11.15 3.16 21.32
C LYS A 31 -11.07 2.02 22.34
N LYS A 32 -11.62 2.17 23.54
CA LYS A 32 -11.65 1.09 24.53
C LYS A 32 -12.45 -0.11 23.98
N GLY A 33 -11.73 -1.23 23.74
CA GLY A 33 -12.35 -2.46 23.24
C GLY A 33 -12.51 -2.58 21.72
N THR A 34 -11.99 -1.62 20.94
CA THR A 34 -11.91 -1.80 19.48
C THR A 34 -10.78 -2.79 19.12
N PRO A 35 -11.03 -3.77 18.24
CA PRO A 35 -10.01 -4.71 17.82
C PRO A 35 -8.99 -4.01 16.91
N THR A 36 -7.71 -4.40 17.02
CA THR A 36 -6.67 -4.02 16.05
C THR A 36 -6.73 -4.90 14.81
N MET A 37 -5.85 -4.63 13.83
CA MET A 37 -5.69 -5.42 12.59
C MET A 37 -6.79 -5.18 11.55
N GLY A 38 -7.45 -4.02 11.57
CA GLY A 38 -8.40 -3.62 10.52
C GLY A 38 -7.80 -3.66 9.11
N GLY A 39 -6.51 -3.41 8.97
CA GLY A 39 -5.77 -3.51 7.71
C GLY A 39 -5.83 -4.91 7.06
N THR A 40 -6.02 -5.97 7.86
CA THR A 40 -6.16 -7.34 7.30
C THR A 40 -7.44 -7.50 6.48
N LEU A 41 -8.52 -6.79 6.86
CA LEU A 41 -9.75 -6.75 6.08
C LEU A 41 -9.55 -6.11 4.71
N ILE A 42 -8.82 -4.98 4.70
CA ILE A 42 -8.49 -4.27 3.46
C ILE A 42 -7.66 -5.19 2.56
N LEU A 43 -6.60 -5.81 3.11
CA LEU A 43 -5.71 -6.69 2.33
C LEU A 43 -6.44 -7.91 1.77
N LEU A 44 -7.32 -8.55 2.54
CA LEU A 44 -8.12 -9.70 2.06
C LEU A 44 -9.10 -9.28 0.97
N ALA A 45 -9.86 -8.21 1.18
CA ALA A 45 -10.81 -7.71 0.19
C ALA A 45 -10.11 -7.30 -1.11
N LEU A 46 -8.98 -6.58 -0.99
CA LEU A 46 -8.14 -6.18 -2.10
C LEU A 46 -7.62 -7.39 -2.89
N THR A 47 -6.98 -8.35 -2.19
CA THR A 47 -6.38 -9.52 -2.83
C THR A 47 -7.42 -10.34 -3.59
N VAL A 48 -8.57 -10.60 -2.96
CA VAL A 48 -9.66 -11.34 -3.62
C VAL A 48 -10.18 -10.58 -4.82
N SER A 49 -10.40 -9.28 -4.71
CA SER A 49 -10.88 -8.46 -5.82
C SER A 49 -9.89 -8.42 -6.98
N VAL A 50 -8.61 -8.21 -6.69
CA VAL A 50 -7.57 -8.19 -7.72
C VAL A 50 -7.49 -9.54 -8.44
N LEU A 51 -7.43 -10.66 -7.72
CA LEU A 51 -7.35 -12.00 -8.33
C LEU A 51 -8.59 -12.36 -9.16
N LEU A 52 -9.75 -11.77 -8.88
CA LEU A 52 -10.99 -12.03 -9.63
C LEU A 52 -11.14 -11.17 -10.88
N TRP A 53 -10.61 -9.94 -10.87
CA TRP A 53 -10.94 -8.94 -11.89
C TRP A 53 -9.75 -8.50 -12.76
N THR A 54 -8.50 -8.78 -12.37
CA THR A 54 -7.32 -8.47 -13.18
C THR A 54 -6.91 -9.66 -14.03
N ASP A 55 -6.17 -9.37 -15.09
CA ASP A 55 -5.49 -10.40 -15.86
C ASP A 55 -4.36 -11.03 -15.02
N ILE A 56 -4.51 -12.31 -14.68
CA ILE A 56 -3.55 -13.09 -13.90
C ILE A 56 -2.25 -13.39 -14.67
N TYR A 57 -2.23 -13.24 -16.00
CA TYR A 57 -1.02 -13.37 -16.80
C TYR A 57 -0.20 -12.09 -16.87
N ASN A 58 -0.77 -10.97 -16.40
CA ASN A 58 -0.09 -9.70 -16.36
C ASN A 58 0.90 -9.62 -15.19
N ILE A 59 2.15 -9.32 -15.50
CA ILE A 59 3.23 -9.25 -14.51
C ILE A 59 3.02 -8.12 -13.49
N TYR A 60 2.45 -6.98 -13.91
CA TYR A 60 2.21 -5.85 -13.01
C TYR A 60 1.20 -6.18 -11.92
N THR A 61 0.24 -7.06 -12.19
CA THR A 61 -0.69 -7.59 -11.18
C THR A 61 0.06 -8.28 -10.04
N TRP A 62 1.01 -9.14 -10.37
CA TRP A 62 1.79 -9.87 -9.37
C TRP A 62 2.79 -8.98 -8.65
N LEU A 63 3.43 -8.04 -9.35
CA LEU A 63 4.37 -7.11 -8.73
C LEU A 63 3.69 -6.21 -7.71
N ILE A 64 2.51 -5.65 -8.03
CA ILE A 64 1.78 -4.78 -7.10
C ILE A 64 1.19 -5.56 -5.92
N LEU A 65 0.73 -6.79 -6.13
CA LEU A 65 0.31 -7.69 -5.06
C LEU A 65 1.48 -8.07 -4.16
N PHE A 66 2.63 -8.41 -4.74
CA PHE A 66 3.84 -8.76 -3.99
C PHE A 66 4.25 -7.64 -3.02
N ILE A 67 4.41 -6.41 -3.52
CA ILE A 67 4.82 -5.29 -2.66
C ILE A 67 3.76 -4.99 -1.59
N THR A 68 2.49 -4.99 -1.96
CA THR A 68 1.38 -4.68 -1.04
C THR A 68 1.26 -5.72 0.06
N LEU A 69 1.28 -7.00 -0.28
CA LEU A 69 1.16 -8.09 0.69
C LEU A 69 2.41 -8.18 1.58
N SER A 70 3.60 -7.96 1.04
CA SER A 70 4.85 -7.97 1.81
C SER A 70 4.86 -6.84 2.86
N PHE A 71 4.51 -5.61 2.47
CA PHE A 71 4.42 -4.49 3.42
C PHE A 71 3.26 -4.67 4.40
N GLY A 72 2.13 -5.21 3.93
CA GLY A 72 1.01 -5.58 4.78
C GLY A 72 1.38 -6.62 5.84
N LEU A 73 2.19 -7.61 5.47
CA LEU A 73 2.69 -8.65 6.37
C LEU A 73 3.66 -8.08 7.41
N ILE A 74 4.52 -7.14 7.04
CA ILE A 74 5.39 -6.41 7.98
C ILE A 74 4.54 -5.67 9.03
N GLY A 75 3.49 -4.96 8.58
CA GLY A 75 2.55 -4.28 9.48
C GLY A 75 1.79 -5.25 10.38
N PHE A 76 1.33 -6.37 9.82
CA PHE A 76 0.65 -7.42 10.58
C PHE A 76 1.54 -8.01 11.69
N ILE A 77 2.81 -8.30 11.39
CA ILE A 77 3.78 -8.80 12.39
C ILE A 77 4.01 -7.75 13.48
N ASP A 78 4.15 -6.47 13.10
CA ASP A 78 4.31 -5.37 14.06
C ASP A 78 3.14 -5.30 15.05
N ASP A 79 1.91 -5.34 14.54
CA ASP A 79 0.71 -5.32 15.36
C ASP A 79 0.53 -6.59 16.19
N TYR A 80 0.84 -7.75 15.63
CA TYR A 80 0.81 -9.02 16.35
C TYR A 80 1.77 -9.02 17.55
N LEU A 81 2.99 -8.49 17.39
CA LEU A 81 3.96 -8.39 18.48
C LEU A 81 3.49 -7.42 19.57
N LYS A 82 2.86 -6.31 19.22
CA LYS A 82 2.26 -5.37 20.19
C LYS A 82 1.17 -6.06 21.02
N LEU A 83 0.31 -6.84 20.36
CA LEU A 83 -0.75 -7.60 21.06
C LEU A 83 -0.18 -8.69 21.97
N LYS A 84 0.78 -9.47 21.46
CA LYS A 84 1.39 -10.57 22.21
C LYS A 84 2.11 -10.10 23.48
N ASN A 85 2.81 -8.98 23.39
CA ASN A 85 3.63 -8.44 24.48
C ASN A 85 2.86 -7.47 25.38
N TYR A 86 1.58 -7.18 25.09
CA TYR A 86 0.78 -6.13 25.74
C TYR A 86 1.54 -4.81 25.85
N SER A 87 2.33 -4.46 24.84
CA SER A 87 3.22 -3.33 24.81
C SER A 87 3.01 -2.50 23.55
N PHE A 88 3.23 -1.19 23.64
CA PHE A 88 3.26 -0.29 22.47
C PHE A 88 4.47 -0.54 21.56
N LYS A 89 5.46 -1.31 22.02
CA LYS A 89 6.67 -1.62 21.26
C LYS A 89 6.41 -2.85 20.38
N GLY A 90 6.21 -2.61 19.10
CA GLY A 90 6.21 -3.65 18.05
C GLY A 90 7.63 -4.00 17.61
N LEU A 91 7.83 -4.14 16.29
CA LEU A 91 9.16 -4.30 15.70
C LEU A 91 10.03 -3.07 16.00
N SER A 92 11.32 -3.30 16.26
CA SER A 92 12.23 -2.15 16.39
C SER A 92 12.31 -1.39 15.06
N GLY A 93 12.34 -0.04 15.11
CA GLY A 93 12.33 0.79 13.90
C GLY A 93 13.47 0.44 12.92
N LYS A 94 14.65 0.08 13.44
CA LYS A 94 15.79 -0.35 12.61
C LYS A 94 15.48 -1.65 11.85
N ILE A 95 14.96 -2.65 12.53
CA ILE A 95 14.61 -3.95 11.90
C ILE A 95 13.51 -3.73 10.86
N LYS A 96 12.50 -2.92 11.16
CA LYS A 96 11.41 -2.58 10.23
C LYS A 96 11.96 -1.96 8.95
N ILE A 97 12.82 -0.94 9.06
CA ILE A 97 13.42 -0.27 7.89
C ILE A 97 14.28 -1.24 7.08
N ILE A 98 15.08 -2.10 7.73
CA ILE A 98 15.91 -3.09 7.02
C ILE A 98 15.03 -4.05 6.21
N ILE A 99 14.00 -4.63 6.82
CA ILE A 99 13.11 -5.58 6.13
C ILE A 99 12.39 -4.88 4.98
N GLN A 100 11.85 -3.68 5.19
CA GLN A 100 11.22 -2.87 4.16
C GLN A 100 12.17 -2.57 3.00
N SER A 101 13.43 -2.23 3.29
CA SER A 101 14.45 -1.95 2.26
C SER A 101 14.78 -3.19 1.43
N ILE A 102 14.89 -4.36 2.06
CA ILE A 102 15.11 -5.63 1.35
C ILE A 102 13.93 -5.93 0.41
N VAL A 103 12.71 -5.82 0.89
CA VAL A 103 11.50 -6.06 0.07
C VAL A 103 11.41 -5.05 -1.08
N ALA A 104 11.69 -3.76 -0.81
CA ALA A 104 11.70 -2.72 -1.84
C ALA A 104 12.79 -2.96 -2.90
N PHE A 105 13.99 -3.41 -2.48
CA PHE A 105 15.06 -3.78 -3.40
C PHE A 105 14.64 -4.93 -4.32
N ILE A 106 14.06 -6.01 -3.75
CA ILE A 106 13.55 -7.15 -4.52
C ILE A 106 12.48 -6.69 -5.52
N PHE A 107 11.56 -5.85 -5.09
CA PHE A 107 10.52 -5.28 -5.96
C PHE A 107 11.12 -4.48 -7.13
N CYS A 108 12.06 -3.57 -6.86
CA CYS A 108 12.74 -2.78 -7.90
C CYS A 108 13.51 -3.69 -8.88
N TYR A 109 14.15 -4.75 -8.37
CA TYR A 109 14.85 -5.73 -9.20
C TYR A 109 13.87 -6.49 -10.10
N LEU A 110 12.78 -7.02 -9.55
CA LEU A 110 11.75 -7.72 -10.32
C LEU A 110 11.10 -6.81 -11.37
N LEU A 111 10.86 -5.53 -11.02
CA LEU A 111 10.32 -4.55 -11.95
C LEU A 111 11.23 -4.38 -13.18
N ILE A 112 12.55 -4.29 -12.99
CA ILE A 112 13.51 -4.16 -14.09
C ILE A 112 13.58 -5.45 -14.92
N VAL A 113 13.60 -6.62 -14.28
CA VAL A 113 13.76 -7.90 -14.97
C VAL A 113 12.54 -8.27 -15.81
N PHE A 114 11.34 -8.00 -15.29
CA PHE A 114 10.08 -8.45 -15.91
C PHE A 114 9.32 -7.37 -16.67
N SER A 115 9.70 -6.09 -16.53
CA SER A 115 9.13 -5.03 -17.35
C SER A 115 9.71 -5.09 -18.76
N GLU A 116 8.84 -5.09 -19.77
CA GLU A 116 9.27 -5.03 -21.18
C GLU A 116 10.10 -3.78 -21.50
N GLN A 117 9.88 -2.72 -20.75
CA GLN A 117 10.64 -1.48 -20.81
C GLN A 117 11.53 -1.38 -19.57
N SER A 118 12.66 -2.10 -19.57
CA SER A 118 13.64 -2.05 -18.49
C SER A 118 14.40 -0.72 -18.47
N ASN A 119 13.67 0.37 -18.25
CA ASN A 119 14.22 1.71 -18.24
C ASN A 119 14.46 2.18 -16.80
N THR A 120 15.71 2.46 -16.48
CA THR A 120 16.13 3.18 -15.27
C THR A 120 15.96 4.69 -15.41
N GLN A 121 15.21 5.14 -16.41
CA GLN A 121 15.01 6.54 -16.74
C GLN A 121 13.90 7.17 -15.91
N LEU A 122 14.21 8.29 -15.28
CA LEU A 122 13.26 9.15 -14.61
C LEU A 122 12.74 10.19 -15.61
N LEU A 123 11.43 10.15 -15.86
CA LEU A 123 10.74 11.11 -16.69
C LEU A 123 10.29 12.30 -15.85
N PHE A 124 10.55 13.54 -16.31
CA PHE A 124 10.03 14.73 -15.67
C PHE A 124 8.69 15.13 -16.31
N PRO A 125 7.56 15.12 -15.56
CA PRO A 125 6.22 15.33 -16.13
C PRO A 125 6.05 16.68 -16.85
N ILE A 126 6.77 17.72 -16.41
CA ILE A 126 6.68 19.07 -16.94
C ILE A 126 7.55 19.21 -18.23
N PHE A 127 8.66 18.49 -18.30
CA PHE A 127 9.60 18.53 -19.41
C PHE A 127 9.55 17.22 -20.18
N LYS A 128 8.63 17.10 -21.13
CA LYS A 128 8.32 15.83 -21.84
C LYS A 128 9.52 15.16 -22.52
N ASN A 129 10.57 15.91 -22.85
CA ASN A 129 11.77 15.39 -23.52
C ASN A 129 12.99 15.26 -22.58
N LEU A 130 12.80 15.48 -21.27
CA LEU A 130 13.89 15.40 -20.31
C LEU A 130 13.83 14.05 -19.60
N TYR A 131 14.78 13.19 -19.94
CA TYR A 131 14.97 11.88 -19.30
C TYR A 131 16.29 11.89 -18.55
N LEU A 132 16.27 11.48 -17.28
CA LEU A 132 17.47 11.26 -16.49
C LEU A 132 17.63 9.76 -16.28
N ASP A 133 18.67 9.19 -16.88
CA ASP A 133 19.01 7.80 -16.63
C ASP A 133 19.74 7.67 -15.28
N LEU A 134 19.10 7.00 -14.34
CA LEU A 134 19.65 6.79 -12.99
C LEU A 134 20.60 5.58 -12.93
N GLY A 135 20.60 4.69 -13.92
CA GLY A 135 21.40 3.47 -13.90
C GLY A 135 21.24 2.71 -12.56
N TYR A 136 22.35 2.35 -11.91
CA TYR A 136 22.32 1.66 -10.60
C TYR A 136 21.74 2.50 -9.46
N PHE A 137 21.73 3.83 -9.58
CA PHE A 137 21.12 4.72 -8.59
C PHE A 137 19.60 4.56 -8.52
N TRP A 138 18.97 3.98 -9.54
CA TRP A 138 17.55 3.63 -9.58
C TRP A 138 17.13 2.80 -8.34
N PHE A 139 17.93 1.83 -7.92
CA PHE A 139 17.62 1.00 -6.75
C PHE A 139 17.57 1.82 -5.47
N ILE A 140 18.54 2.70 -5.26
CA ILE A 140 18.61 3.56 -4.07
C ILE A 140 17.42 4.51 -4.06
N PHE A 141 17.11 5.11 -5.20
CA PHE A 141 15.98 6.00 -5.36
C PHE A 141 14.64 5.28 -5.13
N GLY A 142 14.45 4.11 -5.73
CA GLY A 142 13.24 3.30 -5.55
C GLY A 142 13.02 2.85 -4.11
N ILE A 143 14.07 2.38 -3.43
CA ILE A 143 14.01 2.02 -2.01
C ILE A 143 13.62 3.25 -1.17
N PHE A 144 14.25 4.40 -1.42
CA PHE A 144 13.95 5.64 -0.69
C PHE A 144 12.49 6.06 -0.86
N VAL A 145 11.96 6.02 -2.09
CA VAL A 145 10.57 6.37 -2.39
C VAL A 145 9.60 5.39 -1.71
N ILE A 146 9.81 4.08 -1.85
CA ILE A 146 8.89 3.06 -1.33
C ILE A 146 8.90 3.07 0.21
N VAL A 147 10.09 2.99 0.82
CA VAL A 147 10.22 2.93 2.28
C VAL A 147 9.84 4.27 2.92
N GLY A 148 10.24 5.39 2.29
CA GLY A 148 9.89 6.73 2.74
C GLY A 148 8.39 6.96 2.74
N SER A 149 7.71 6.67 1.62
CA SER A 149 6.25 6.82 1.50
C SER A 149 5.50 5.95 2.51
N SER A 150 5.90 4.67 2.65
CA SER A 150 5.26 3.75 3.60
C SER A 150 5.38 4.23 5.04
N ASN A 151 6.56 4.70 5.46
CA ASN A 151 6.75 5.19 6.83
C ASN A 151 6.09 6.56 7.06
N SER A 152 6.05 7.45 6.05
CA SER A 152 5.33 8.72 6.13
C SER A 152 3.83 8.50 6.35
N VAL A 153 3.21 7.59 5.58
CA VAL A 153 1.80 7.24 5.76
C VAL A 153 1.56 6.63 7.15
N ASN A 154 2.44 5.75 7.62
CA ASN A 154 2.32 5.16 8.96
C ASN A 154 2.42 6.20 10.08
N LEU A 155 3.16 7.29 9.89
CA LEU A 155 3.24 8.40 10.84
C LEU A 155 1.97 9.27 10.84
N THR A 156 1.28 9.39 9.70
CA THR A 156 0.03 10.14 9.60
C THR A 156 -1.18 9.39 10.14
N ASP A 157 -1.07 8.07 10.36
CA ASP A 157 -2.16 7.21 10.85
C ASP A 157 -2.34 7.35 12.38
N GLY A 158 -2.56 8.58 12.84
CA GLY A 158 -2.78 8.91 14.25
C GLY A 158 -4.26 8.97 14.66
N LEU A 159 -5.16 9.20 13.73
CA LEU A 159 -6.60 9.35 13.93
C LEU A 159 -7.36 8.47 12.94
N ASP A 160 -8.55 8.00 13.32
CA ASP A 160 -9.38 7.15 12.45
C ASP A 160 -9.75 7.88 11.15
N GLY A 161 -9.48 7.24 10.01
CA GLY A 161 -9.73 7.78 8.68
C GLY A 161 -8.70 8.80 8.18
N LEU A 162 -7.78 9.27 9.02
CA LEU A 162 -6.81 10.31 8.64
C LEU A 162 -5.83 9.83 7.56
N ALA A 163 -5.43 8.57 7.57
CA ALA A 163 -4.54 8.02 6.56
C ALA A 163 -5.30 7.47 5.34
N ILE A 164 -6.42 6.76 5.57
CA ILE A 164 -7.09 6.03 4.49
C ILE A 164 -7.71 6.95 3.43
N VAL A 165 -8.27 8.12 3.82
CA VAL A 165 -8.89 9.04 2.88
C VAL A 165 -7.86 9.66 1.91
N PRO A 166 -6.73 10.24 2.36
CA PRO A 166 -5.68 10.70 1.45
C PRO A 166 -5.14 9.57 0.55
N ILE A 167 -4.98 8.34 1.08
CA ILE A 167 -4.55 7.20 0.26
C ILE A 167 -5.54 6.93 -0.88
N MET A 168 -6.85 6.93 -0.61
CA MET A 168 -7.86 6.73 -1.65
C MET A 168 -7.82 7.83 -2.72
N ILE A 169 -7.56 9.10 -2.34
CA ILE A 169 -7.42 10.21 -3.30
C ILE A 169 -6.19 10.01 -4.19
N VAL A 170 -5.04 9.64 -3.59
CA VAL A 170 -3.81 9.33 -4.32
C VAL A 170 -4.03 8.15 -5.28
N LEU A 171 -4.69 7.09 -4.81
CA LEU A 171 -5.01 5.94 -5.65
C LEU A 171 -5.98 6.28 -6.80
N ALA A 172 -6.95 7.16 -6.58
CA ALA A 172 -7.81 7.63 -7.65
C ALA A 172 -6.99 8.38 -8.74
N THR A 173 -6.02 9.19 -8.33
CA THR A 173 -5.10 9.86 -9.27
C THR A 173 -4.25 8.85 -10.02
N PHE A 174 -3.62 7.89 -9.35
CA PHE A 174 -2.83 6.85 -10.01
C PHE A 174 -3.68 5.91 -10.88
N SER A 175 -4.94 5.68 -10.53
CA SER A 175 -5.90 4.94 -11.36
C SER A 175 -6.07 5.61 -12.73
N ILE A 176 -6.25 6.91 -12.76
CA ILE A 176 -6.35 7.68 -14.00
C ILE A 176 -5.04 7.61 -14.79
N ILE A 177 -3.91 7.83 -14.12
CA ILE A 177 -2.58 7.81 -14.77
C ILE A 177 -2.31 6.43 -15.38
N SER A 178 -2.53 5.33 -14.65
CA SER A 178 -2.28 3.98 -15.14
C SER A 178 -3.19 3.61 -16.30
N TYR A 179 -4.45 4.06 -16.29
CA TYR A 179 -5.37 3.88 -17.40
C TYR A 179 -4.90 4.60 -18.65
N LEU A 180 -4.48 5.87 -18.54
CA LEU A 180 -4.01 6.67 -19.67
C LEU A 180 -2.69 6.13 -20.24
N VAL A 181 -1.72 5.80 -19.38
CA VAL A 181 -0.41 5.26 -19.75
C VAL A 181 -0.54 3.83 -20.34
N GLY A 182 -1.50 3.04 -19.85
CA GLY A 182 -1.75 1.69 -20.33
C GLY A 182 -2.59 1.61 -21.62
N ASN A 183 -3.07 2.74 -22.14
CA ASN A 183 -3.87 2.79 -23.38
C ASN A 183 -3.09 3.48 -24.51
N ALA A 184 -2.82 2.75 -25.60
CA ALA A 184 -2.01 3.25 -26.71
C ALA A 184 -2.59 4.52 -27.37
N ILE A 185 -3.94 4.62 -27.48
CA ILE A 185 -4.58 5.78 -28.12
C ILE A 185 -4.46 7.02 -27.22
N TYR A 186 -4.73 6.88 -25.92
CA TYR A 186 -4.67 8.02 -25.00
C TYR A 186 -3.23 8.45 -24.73
N SER A 187 -2.29 7.51 -24.64
CA SER A 187 -0.88 7.83 -24.44
C SER A 187 -0.29 8.59 -25.63
N ASP A 188 -0.64 8.19 -26.84
CA ASP A 188 -0.24 8.90 -28.07
C ASP A 188 -0.85 10.32 -28.11
N TYR A 189 -2.15 10.45 -27.91
CA TYR A 189 -2.84 11.74 -27.88
C TYR A 189 -2.25 12.72 -26.86
N LEU A 190 -1.94 12.22 -25.65
CA LEU A 190 -1.37 13.03 -24.57
C LEU A 190 0.14 13.20 -24.68
N ASN A 191 0.78 12.52 -25.63
CA ASN A 191 2.22 12.51 -25.81
C ASN A 191 2.96 12.12 -24.51
N ILE A 192 2.50 11.00 -23.91
CA ILE A 192 3.11 10.37 -22.74
C ILE A 192 3.60 8.96 -23.11
N THR A 193 4.53 8.42 -22.33
CA THR A 193 5.09 7.09 -22.59
C THR A 193 4.03 6.02 -22.42
N TYR A 194 3.76 5.24 -23.48
CA TYR A 194 2.90 4.06 -23.40
C TYR A 194 3.62 2.90 -22.69
N ILE A 195 2.95 2.26 -21.75
CA ILE A 195 3.47 1.06 -21.06
C ILE A 195 2.40 -0.03 -21.16
N SER A 196 2.69 -1.07 -21.95
CA SER A 196 1.79 -2.22 -22.13
C SER A 196 1.49 -2.90 -20.80
N GLY A 197 0.21 -3.21 -20.55
CA GLY A 197 -0.23 -3.95 -19.38
C GLY A 197 -0.37 -3.16 -18.08
N VAL A 198 0.13 -1.92 -17.98
CA VAL A 198 0.01 -1.08 -16.78
C VAL A 198 -1.44 -0.70 -16.47
N GLY A 199 -2.33 -0.75 -17.46
CA GLY A 199 -3.77 -0.53 -17.27
C GLY A 199 -4.42 -1.39 -16.18
N GLU A 200 -3.90 -2.60 -15.91
CA GLU A 200 -4.39 -3.49 -14.84
C GLU A 200 -4.24 -2.89 -13.44
N ILE A 201 -3.28 -1.98 -13.24
CA ILE A 201 -3.10 -1.25 -11.97
C ILE A 201 -4.34 -0.39 -11.64
N THR A 202 -5.11 0.03 -12.66
CA THR A 202 -6.39 0.74 -12.47
C THR A 202 -7.36 -0.09 -11.64
N ILE A 203 -7.46 -1.40 -11.93
CA ILE A 203 -8.34 -2.34 -11.21
C ILE A 203 -7.86 -2.50 -9.76
N PHE A 204 -6.55 -2.61 -9.55
CA PHE A 204 -5.97 -2.63 -8.20
C PHE A 204 -6.32 -1.37 -7.41
N CYS A 205 -6.16 -0.19 -8.00
CA CYS A 205 -6.50 1.08 -7.34
C CYS A 205 -7.99 1.16 -6.99
N ALA A 206 -8.87 0.76 -7.91
CA ALA A 206 -10.31 0.72 -7.69
C ALA A 206 -10.70 -0.27 -6.57
N ALA A 207 -10.08 -1.46 -6.57
CA ALA A 207 -10.30 -2.47 -5.53
C ALA A 207 -9.85 -1.97 -4.15
N PHE A 208 -8.73 -1.25 -4.07
CA PHE A 208 -8.25 -0.66 -2.82
C PHE A 208 -9.19 0.44 -2.33
N ILE A 209 -9.66 1.33 -3.22
CA ILE A 209 -10.63 2.38 -2.88
C ILE A 209 -11.91 1.75 -2.33
N GLY A 210 -12.44 0.72 -2.99
CA GLY A 210 -13.62 0.00 -2.52
C GLY A 210 -13.41 -0.67 -1.15
N ALA A 211 -12.26 -1.31 -0.94
CA ALA A 211 -11.91 -1.91 0.34
C ALA A 211 -11.75 -0.84 1.45
N GLY A 212 -11.17 0.31 1.12
CA GLY A 212 -11.01 1.46 2.01
C GLY A 212 -12.35 2.08 2.43
N LEU A 213 -13.28 2.26 1.49
CA LEU A 213 -14.65 2.71 1.78
C LEU A 213 -15.38 1.71 2.68
N GLY A 214 -15.24 0.41 2.38
CA GLY A 214 -15.80 -0.64 3.22
C GLY A 214 -15.21 -0.64 4.64
N PHE A 215 -13.91 -0.39 4.77
CA PHE A 215 -13.26 -0.24 6.06
C PHE A 215 -13.81 0.95 6.84
N LEU A 216 -13.93 2.13 6.22
CA LEU A 216 -14.48 3.33 6.86
C LEU A 216 -15.92 3.16 7.31
N TRP A 217 -16.71 2.37 6.57
CA TRP A 217 -18.10 2.11 6.94
C TRP A 217 -18.25 1.32 8.25
N PHE A 218 -17.28 0.45 8.56
CA PHE A 218 -17.30 -0.42 9.73
C PHE A 218 -16.40 0.06 10.88
N ASN A 219 -15.60 1.11 10.67
CA ASN A 219 -14.70 1.69 11.66
C ASN A 219 -15.40 2.84 12.39
#